data_3429c2e8650b307d3365660bed4fbbc2
#
_entry.id   3429c2e8650b307d3365660bed4fbbc2
#
_cell.length_a   1.000
_cell.length_b   1.000
_cell.length_c   1.000
_cell.angle_alpha   90.00
_cell.angle_beta   90.00
_cell.angle_gamma   90.00
#
_symmetry.space_group_name_H-M   'P 1'
#
loop_
_entity.id
_entity.type
_entity.pdbx_description
1 polymer ?
#
loop_
_entity_poly.entity_id
_entity_poly.type
_entity_poly.pdbx_seq_one_letter_code
_entity_poly.pdbx_strand_id
1 'polypeptide(L)'
;VFFLKMILRSFSRQFKRRLLIAVTVCLSATVSVAMLGVVFDVGDKLNAELSTYGSNIVVQPKADAVVNDLYNTTDGSAGSSSGTDDDSADPTAFLKESDAKKIKTIFWAFNITNFAPELNIHADAACSGSAASSCKATSVPIVGTWFAKTLHMDSGESTVAGVNGMRSWWKLDGSWPKDDSEQAIVGATLASKLGLHIGDTLTLDKTISTDSSAGGRERNRVKVTITGIYESGDSDDNGIYMPSIVAQTLANLPDSVDKIEVKALTTPDNDLARKAAKNPNALTQDEWETWYCTAYPSSIAYQIEEVIPGAVAKQVRQVAALQGDVLNKTQAVMVLMTALSLIAAAIAVANLMAASIGERGAELALLKAIGAT
;
A
#
# COMPACT_ATOMS: atom_id res chain seq x y z
N VAL A 1 56.40 7.46 26.51
CA VAL A 1 57.00 8.29 25.44
C VAL A 1 57.94 7.44 24.55
N PHE A 2 58.75 6.50 25.11
CA PHE A 2 59.68 5.67 24.34
C PHE A 2 58.95 4.70 23.38
N PHE A 3 57.90 4.01 23.85
CA PHE A 3 57.09 3.08 23.07
C PHE A 3 56.43 3.74 21.87
N LEU A 4 55.85 4.92 22.07
CA LEU A 4 55.19 5.68 21.02
C LEU A 4 56.17 6.13 19.92
N LYS A 5 57.39 6.54 20.33
CA LYS A 5 58.48 6.92 19.41
C LYS A 5 58.99 5.74 18.60
N MET A 6 59.01 4.53 19.21
CA MET A 6 59.42 3.30 18.57
C MET A 6 58.38 2.85 17.53
N ILE A 7 57.06 2.98 17.86
CA ILE A 7 55.96 2.68 16.93
C ILE A 7 55.96 3.66 15.73
N LEU A 8 56.15 4.97 16.01
CA LEU A 8 56.21 5.97 14.93
C LEU A 8 57.40 5.76 14.00
N ARG A 9 58.58 5.40 14.55
CA ARG A 9 59.78 5.14 13.74
C ARG A 9 59.68 3.83 12.96
N SER A 10 59.01 2.83 13.51
CA SER A 10 58.66 1.60 12.80
C SER A 10 57.67 1.84 11.67
N PHE A 11 56.75 2.79 11.88
CA PHE A 11 55.73 3.20 10.87
C PHE A 11 56.40 3.89 9.66
N SER A 12 57.35 4.80 9.93
CA SER A 12 58.09 5.56 8.91
C SER A 12 58.96 4.71 7.99
N ARG A 13 59.52 3.60 8.47
CA ARG A 13 60.52 2.80 7.74
C ARG A 13 59.90 1.91 6.64
N GLN A 14 58.54 1.64 6.70
CA GLN A 14 57.80 0.90 5.66
C GLN A 14 56.48 1.58 5.34
N PHE A 15 56.51 2.91 5.26
CA PHE A 15 55.31 3.75 5.11
C PHE A 15 54.44 3.35 3.92
N LYS A 16 55.03 3.14 2.74
CA LYS A 16 54.28 2.78 1.50
C LYS A 16 53.45 1.49 1.67
N ARG A 17 54.00 0.49 2.34
CA ARG A 17 53.40 -0.82 2.51
C ARG A 17 52.28 -0.81 3.57
N ARG A 18 52.53 -0.14 4.70
CA ARG A 18 51.54 0.05 5.76
C ARG A 18 50.42 0.96 5.34
N LEU A 19 50.71 1.97 4.51
CA LEU A 19 49.71 2.81 3.88
C LEU A 19 48.79 1.98 2.99
N LEU A 20 49.32 1.05 2.21
CA LEU A 20 48.56 0.19 1.31
C LEU A 20 47.59 -0.74 2.09
N ILE A 21 48.04 -1.31 3.20
CA ILE A 21 47.20 -2.10 4.12
C ILE A 21 46.11 -1.21 4.75
N ALA A 22 46.47 -0.01 5.23
CA ALA A 22 45.53 0.91 5.82
C ALA A 22 44.47 1.36 4.81
N VAL A 23 44.86 1.63 3.56
CA VAL A 23 43.94 2.00 2.48
C VAL A 23 42.98 0.84 2.12
N THR A 24 43.46 -0.39 2.03
CA THR A 24 42.59 -1.55 1.75
C THR A 24 41.59 -1.80 2.87
N VAL A 25 41.99 -1.69 4.14
CA VAL A 25 41.08 -1.84 5.29
C VAL A 25 40.08 -0.68 5.34
N CYS A 26 40.56 0.55 5.13
CA CYS A 26 39.68 1.73 5.06
C CYS A 26 38.66 1.61 3.92
N LEU A 27 39.09 1.21 2.72
CA LEU A 27 38.19 1.05 1.57
C LEU A 27 37.14 -0.02 1.83
N SER A 28 37.54 -1.17 2.40
CA SER A 28 36.61 -2.23 2.76
C SER A 28 35.60 -1.81 3.83
N ALA A 29 36.06 -1.12 4.86
CA ALA A 29 35.20 -0.60 5.91
C ALA A 29 34.19 0.46 5.34
N THR A 30 34.69 1.34 4.47
CA THR A 30 33.85 2.37 3.83
C THR A 30 32.76 1.74 2.96
N VAL A 31 33.11 0.73 2.15
CA VAL A 31 32.13 0.00 1.32
C VAL A 31 31.09 -0.71 2.19
N SER A 32 31.51 -1.36 3.28
CA SER A 32 30.60 -2.05 4.19
C SER A 32 29.63 -1.08 4.89
N VAL A 33 30.14 0.05 5.37
CA VAL A 33 29.29 1.09 6.00
C VAL A 33 28.37 1.76 4.99
N ALA A 34 28.84 2.03 3.77
CA ALA A 34 28.02 2.60 2.71
C ALA A 34 26.89 1.65 2.31
N MET A 35 27.17 0.34 2.16
CA MET A 35 26.14 -0.67 1.87
C MET A 35 25.10 -0.77 2.98
N LEU A 36 25.52 -0.79 4.25
CA LEU A 36 24.58 -0.78 5.38
C LEU A 36 23.72 0.50 5.39
N GLY A 37 24.31 1.66 5.13
CA GLY A 37 23.58 2.92 5.02
C GLY A 37 22.51 2.88 3.92
N VAL A 38 22.85 2.34 2.75
CA VAL A 38 21.88 2.16 1.64
C VAL A 38 20.75 1.22 2.03
N VAL A 39 21.03 0.13 2.78
CA VAL A 39 20.00 -0.81 3.25
C VAL A 39 18.92 -0.10 4.08
N PHE A 40 19.34 0.73 5.03
CA PHE A 40 18.41 1.47 5.89
C PHE A 40 17.68 2.57 5.13
N ASP A 41 18.38 3.37 4.31
CA ASP A 41 17.78 4.49 3.56
C ASP A 41 16.79 4.02 2.47
N VAL A 42 17.11 2.92 1.76
CA VAL A 42 16.20 2.34 0.76
C VAL A 42 14.95 1.75 1.42
N GLY A 43 15.10 1.12 2.59
CA GLY A 43 13.96 0.61 3.36
C GLY A 43 12.97 1.71 3.73
N ASP A 44 13.47 2.80 4.26
CA ASP A 44 12.65 3.95 4.68
C ASP A 44 12.00 4.67 3.48
N LYS A 45 12.76 4.87 2.39
CA LYS A 45 12.22 5.48 1.16
C LYS A 45 11.17 4.64 0.46
N LEU A 46 11.42 3.32 0.31
CA LEU A 46 10.41 2.42 -0.26
C LEU A 46 9.13 2.41 0.57
N ASN A 47 9.23 2.40 1.89
CA ASN A 47 8.05 2.47 2.75
C ASN A 47 7.30 3.81 2.59
N ALA A 48 8.00 4.92 2.45
CA ALA A 48 7.41 6.23 2.21
C ALA A 48 6.78 6.34 0.81
N GLU A 49 7.44 5.83 -0.23
CA GLU A 49 6.92 5.88 -1.61
C GLU A 49 5.75 4.93 -1.82
N LEU A 50 5.79 3.71 -1.26
CA LEU A 50 4.70 2.74 -1.38
C LEU A 50 3.47 3.15 -0.56
N SER A 51 3.63 3.89 0.55
CA SER A 51 2.50 4.52 1.24
C SER A 51 1.85 5.63 0.40
N THR A 52 2.50 6.07 -0.67
CA THR A 52 1.96 7.07 -1.60
C THR A 52 0.99 6.45 -2.62
N TYR A 53 1.08 5.14 -2.87
CA TYR A 53 0.21 4.41 -3.80
C TYR A 53 -0.98 3.78 -3.08
N GLY A 54 -2.16 4.36 -3.30
CA GLY A 54 -3.44 3.80 -2.86
C GLY A 54 -3.78 3.97 -1.38
N SER A 55 -4.80 3.23 -0.97
CA SER A 55 -5.24 3.12 0.41
C SER A 55 -4.37 2.12 1.18
N ASN A 56 -4.07 2.43 2.44
CA ASN A 56 -3.37 1.53 3.34
C ASN A 56 -4.27 0.96 4.46
N ILE A 57 -5.48 1.48 4.59
CA ILE A 57 -6.51 0.97 5.48
C ILE A 57 -7.81 0.85 4.69
N VAL A 58 -8.52 -0.26 4.86
CA VAL A 58 -9.86 -0.48 4.31
C VAL A 58 -10.82 -0.74 5.45
N VAL A 59 -11.91 0.01 5.45
CA VAL A 59 -13.01 -0.10 6.42
C VAL A 59 -14.15 -0.84 5.75
N GLN A 60 -14.62 -1.92 6.36
CA GLN A 60 -15.66 -2.81 5.82
C GLN A 60 -16.74 -3.05 6.89
N PRO A 61 -17.96 -3.45 6.50
CA PRO A 61 -18.96 -3.93 7.44
C PRO A 61 -18.45 -5.13 8.24
N LYS A 62 -18.83 -5.23 9.50
CA LYS A 62 -18.40 -6.31 10.39
C LYS A 62 -18.84 -7.69 9.90
N ALA A 63 -19.99 -7.79 9.25
CA ALA A 63 -20.50 -9.03 8.65
C ALA A 63 -19.54 -9.56 7.57
N ASP A 64 -19.13 -8.73 6.62
CA ASP A 64 -18.20 -9.10 5.55
C ASP A 64 -16.80 -9.43 6.07
N ALA A 65 -16.37 -8.75 7.12
CA ALA A 65 -15.07 -9.03 7.73
C ALA A 65 -14.99 -10.44 8.32
N VAL A 66 -16.07 -10.95 8.90
CA VAL A 66 -16.14 -12.30 9.48
C VAL A 66 -16.15 -13.35 8.38
N VAL A 67 -16.93 -13.14 7.32
CA VAL A 67 -17.01 -14.05 6.17
C VAL A 67 -15.65 -14.15 5.49
N ASN A 68 -15.00 -13.04 5.19
CA ASN A 68 -13.67 -13.04 4.58
C ASN A 68 -12.60 -13.72 5.44
N ASP A 69 -12.62 -13.56 6.76
CA ASP A 69 -11.68 -14.25 7.65
C ASP A 69 -11.93 -15.77 7.70
N LEU A 70 -13.18 -16.20 7.53
CA LEU A 70 -13.53 -17.62 7.52
C LEU A 70 -13.10 -18.34 6.22
N TYR A 71 -13.18 -17.65 5.09
CA TYR A 71 -12.80 -18.20 3.78
C TYR A 71 -11.32 -18.04 3.44
N ASN A 72 -10.61 -17.04 4.00
CA ASN A 72 -9.18 -16.80 3.75
C ASN A 72 -8.22 -17.63 4.60
N THR A 73 -8.70 -18.55 5.45
CA THR A 73 -7.85 -19.51 6.18
C THR A 73 -7.35 -20.65 5.30
N THR A 74 -7.75 -20.73 4.03
CA THR A 74 -7.30 -21.78 3.10
C THR A 74 -6.79 -21.10 1.82
N ASP A 75 -5.45 -21.04 1.71
CA ASP A 75 -4.65 -20.67 0.53
C ASP A 75 -4.70 -19.21 0.03
N GLY A 76 -3.49 -18.63 0.03
CA GLY A 76 -3.15 -17.28 -0.44
C GLY A 76 -3.45 -17.01 -1.91
N SER A 77 -4.71 -16.83 -2.24
CA SER A 77 -5.14 -16.26 -3.52
C SER A 77 -6.11 -15.12 -3.21
N ALA A 78 -5.71 -13.91 -3.55
CA ALA A 78 -6.59 -12.77 -3.58
C ALA A 78 -7.69 -13.03 -4.63
N GLY A 79 -8.73 -13.75 -4.21
CA GLY A 79 -9.93 -13.98 -4.97
C GLY A 79 -10.84 -12.76 -4.84
N SER A 80 -11.00 -12.03 -5.92
CA SER A 80 -12.17 -11.23 -6.19
C SER A 80 -13.40 -12.02 -5.71
N SER A 81 -14.14 -11.53 -4.73
CA SER A 81 -15.43 -12.08 -4.36
C SER A 81 -16.36 -11.95 -5.57
N SER A 82 -16.44 -13.00 -6.34
CA SER A 82 -17.52 -13.14 -7.32
C SER A 82 -18.82 -13.21 -6.51
N GLY A 83 -19.60 -12.13 -6.55
CA GLY A 83 -20.93 -12.10 -5.98
C GLY A 83 -21.73 -13.29 -6.52
N THR A 84 -22.16 -14.14 -5.63
CA THR A 84 -23.33 -14.97 -5.87
C THR A 84 -24.51 -14.03 -6.03
N ASP A 85 -25.25 -14.21 -7.13
CA ASP A 85 -26.49 -13.49 -7.46
C ASP A 85 -27.62 -13.77 -6.44
N ASP A 86 -27.37 -13.52 -5.15
CA ASP A 86 -28.42 -13.58 -4.13
C ASP A 86 -28.84 -12.13 -3.84
N ASP A 87 -29.91 -11.75 -4.52
CA ASP A 87 -30.49 -10.43 -4.72
C ASP A 87 -31.20 -9.86 -3.46
N SER A 88 -30.97 -10.43 -2.28
CA SER A 88 -31.44 -9.88 -1.00
C SER A 88 -30.27 -9.23 -0.29
N ALA A 89 -30.05 -7.94 -0.59
CA ALA A 89 -29.07 -7.14 0.14
C ALA A 89 -29.48 -7.05 1.61
N ASP A 90 -28.76 -7.77 2.47
CA ASP A 90 -28.86 -7.61 3.92
C ASP A 90 -28.44 -6.18 4.28
N PRO A 91 -29.33 -5.34 4.84
CA PRO A 91 -28.99 -3.97 5.19
C PRO A 91 -27.88 -3.87 6.24
N THR A 92 -27.48 -4.97 6.88
CA THR A 92 -26.32 -5.03 7.77
C THR A 92 -24.99 -5.24 7.02
N ALA A 93 -25.04 -5.54 5.73
CA ALA A 93 -23.86 -5.73 4.87
C ALA A 93 -23.26 -4.42 4.34
N PHE A 94 -23.84 -3.26 4.66
CA PHE A 94 -23.37 -1.96 4.19
C PHE A 94 -23.03 -1.02 5.33
N LEU A 95 -22.04 -0.16 5.08
CA LEU A 95 -21.74 0.99 5.90
C LEU A 95 -22.58 2.19 5.40
N LYS A 96 -22.80 3.17 6.26
CA LYS A 96 -23.43 4.43 5.85
C LYS A 96 -22.38 5.36 5.23
N GLU A 97 -22.65 5.85 4.02
CA GLU A 97 -21.79 6.86 3.38
C GLU A 97 -21.68 8.12 4.24
N SER A 98 -22.80 8.52 4.88
CA SER A 98 -22.87 9.68 5.77
C SER A 98 -21.92 9.58 6.99
N ASP A 99 -21.56 8.36 7.42
CA ASP A 99 -20.65 8.14 8.53
C ASP A 99 -19.17 8.25 8.12
N ALA A 100 -18.86 8.21 6.82
CA ALA A 100 -17.50 8.31 6.34
C ALA A 100 -16.78 9.60 6.80
N LYS A 101 -17.50 10.72 6.95
CA LYS A 101 -16.92 11.97 7.48
C LYS A 101 -16.39 11.84 8.90
N LYS A 102 -16.89 10.88 9.71
CA LYS A 102 -16.42 10.65 11.09
C LYS A 102 -14.96 10.22 11.15
N ILE A 103 -14.40 9.70 10.05
CA ILE A 103 -12.97 9.40 9.93
C ILE A 103 -12.09 10.62 10.25
N LYS A 104 -12.59 11.82 9.99
CA LYS A 104 -11.88 13.07 10.32
C LYS A 104 -12.10 13.56 11.76
N THR A 105 -12.77 12.80 12.61
CA THR A 105 -12.96 13.13 14.04
C THR A 105 -12.08 12.34 14.99
N ILE A 106 -11.30 11.36 14.48
CA ILE A 106 -10.38 10.54 15.28
C ILE A 106 -9.15 11.35 15.71
N PHE A 107 -8.42 10.85 16.70
CA PHE A 107 -7.19 11.48 17.19
C PHE A 107 -6.16 11.70 16.06
N TRP A 108 -6.01 10.73 15.17
CA TRP A 108 -5.09 10.79 14.02
C TRP A 108 -5.71 11.41 12.75
N ALA A 109 -6.75 12.23 12.86
CA ALA A 109 -7.43 12.85 11.72
C ALA A 109 -6.50 13.60 10.75
N PHE A 110 -5.46 14.26 11.27
CA PHE A 110 -4.47 14.99 10.45
C PHE A 110 -3.56 14.06 9.65
N ASN A 111 -3.35 12.84 10.12
CA ASN A 111 -2.57 11.85 9.40
C ASN A 111 -3.34 11.23 8.22
N ILE A 112 -4.67 11.35 8.22
CA ILE A 112 -5.49 10.88 7.11
C ILE A 112 -5.44 11.91 6.00
N THR A 113 -4.69 11.57 4.95
CA THR A 113 -4.49 12.47 3.80
C THR A 113 -5.68 12.46 2.86
N ASN A 114 -6.33 11.29 2.71
CA ASN A 114 -7.51 11.16 1.87
C ASN A 114 -8.32 9.90 2.24
N PHE A 115 -9.58 9.85 1.82
CA PHE A 115 -10.42 8.67 1.92
C PHE A 115 -11.56 8.75 0.91
N ALA A 116 -12.08 7.59 0.51
CA ALA A 116 -13.21 7.50 -0.41
C ALA A 116 -14.09 6.31 -0.04
N PRO A 117 -15.40 6.51 0.16
CA PRO A 117 -16.35 5.43 0.23
C PRO A 117 -16.54 4.83 -1.16
N GLU A 118 -16.75 3.52 -1.22
CA GLU A 118 -17.00 2.80 -2.46
C GLU A 118 -18.22 1.88 -2.32
N LEU A 119 -19.07 1.90 -3.35
CA LEU A 119 -20.17 0.97 -3.55
C LEU A 119 -19.91 0.19 -4.82
N ASN A 120 -19.62 -1.09 -4.70
CA ASN A 120 -19.32 -1.98 -5.81
C ASN A 120 -20.62 -2.68 -6.25
N ILE A 121 -21.02 -2.48 -7.48
CA ILE A 121 -22.22 -3.09 -8.06
C ILE A 121 -21.90 -3.62 -9.46
N HIS A 122 -22.77 -4.48 -9.96
CA HIS A 122 -22.73 -4.92 -11.34
C HIS A 122 -24.01 -4.47 -12.05
N ALA A 123 -23.87 -3.99 -13.28
CA ALA A 123 -25.03 -3.62 -14.11
C ALA A 123 -24.74 -3.90 -15.59
N ASP A 124 -25.79 -3.97 -16.37
CA ASP A 124 -25.69 -4.06 -17.82
C ASP A 124 -25.45 -2.65 -18.39
N ALA A 125 -24.53 -2.52 -19.32
CA ALA A 125 -24.18 -1.27 -19.98
C ALA A 125 -24.54 -1.32 -21.46
N ALA A 126 -25.19 -0.26 -21.95
CA ALA A 126 -25.53 -0.09 -23.37
C ALA A 126 -25.31 1.35 -23.83
N CYS A 127 -24.80 1.55 -25.02
CA CYS A 127 -24.63 2.87 -25.59
C CYS A 127 -25.97 3.47 -26.00
N SER A 128 -26.15 4.78 -25.77
CA SER A 128 -27.30 5.54 -26.23
C SER A 128 -26.98 6.13 -27.63
N GLY A 129 -27.55 5.58 -28.71
CA GLY A 129 -27.37 6.12 -30.06
C GLY A 129 -27.57 5.12 -31.19
N SER A 130 -27.39 5.54 -32.43
CA SER A 130 -27.66 4.72 -33.64
C SER A 130 -26.78 3.49 -33.83
N ALA A 131 -25.69 3.34 -33.05
CA ALA A 131 -24.81 2.18 -33.04
C ALA A 131 -25.17 1.19 -31.92
N ALA A 132 -26.35 1.29 -31.31
CA ALA A 132 -26.76 0.57 -30.09
C ALA A 132 -26.80 -0.96 -30.20
N SER A 133 -26.75 -1.54 -31.40
CA SER A 133 -26.82 -2.99 -31.58
C SER A 133 -25.51 -3.73 -31.30
N SER A 134 -24.37 -3.06 -31.36
CA SER A 134 -23.04 -3.68 -31.11
C SER A 134 -22.38 -3.25 -29.80
N CYS A 135 -22.92 -2.23 -29.11
CA CYS A 135 -22.36 -1.71 -27.87
C CYS A 135 -23.22 -2.14 -26.69
N LYS A 136 -23.02 -3.38 -26.24
CA LYS A 136 -23.64 -3.91 -25.00
C LYS A 136 -22.62 -4.75 -24.25
N ALA A 137 -22.59 -4.56 -22.95
CA ALA A 137 -21.87 -5.44 -22.04
C ALA A 137 -22.78 -5.80 -20.86
N THR A 138 -22.76 -7.06 -20.47
CA THR A 138 -23.50 -7.57 -19.32
C THR A 138 -22.61 -7.69 -18.12
N SER A 139 -23.18 -7.42 -16.94
CA SER A 139 -22.49 -7.56 -15.66
C SER A 139 -21.17 -6.77 -15.59
N VAL A 140 -21.19 -5.51 -16.04
CA VAL A 140 -20.04 -4.62 -15.95
C VAL A 140 -19.83 -4.21 -14.51
N PRO A 141 -18.59 -4.30 -13.94
CA PRO A 141 -18.32 -3.80 -12.61
C PRO A 141 -18.41 -2.27 -12.58
N ILE A 142 -19.14 -1.76 -11.63
CA ILE A 142 -19.36 -0.33 -11.42
C ILE A 142 -18.98 0.02 -9.99
N VAL A 143 -18.21 1.07 -9.84
CA VAL A 143 -17.81 1.62 -8.54
C VAL A 143 -18.43 3.00 -8.37
N GLY A 144 -19.34 3.11 -7.41
CA GLY A 144 -19.89 4.39 -6.97
C GLY A 144 -19.01 4.97 -5.87
N THR A 145 -18.46 6.17 -6.06
CA THR A 145 -17.50 6.75 -5.12
C THR A 145 -17.53 8.28 -5.12
N TRP A 146 -16.75 8.89 -4.23
CA TRP A 146 -16.46 10.32 -4.28
C TRP A 146 -15.22 10.57 -5.13
N PHE A 147 -15.28 11.60 -5.96
CA PHE A 147 -14.12 12.02 -6.75
C PHE A 147 -13.32 13.13 -6.07
N ALA A 148 -13.98 14.21 -5.68
CA ALA A 148 -13.38 15.34 -4.98
C ALA A 148 -14.44 16.06 -4.12
N LYS A 149 -15.11 15.31 -3.25
CA LYS A 149 -16.22 15.81 -2.43
C LYS A 149 -15.72 16.71 -1.31
N THR A 150 -16.23 17.92 -1.22
CA THR A 150 -15.96 18.82 -0.11
C THR A 150 -16.84 18.45 1.08
N LEU A 151 -16.21 18.11 2.19
CA LEU A 151 -16.87 17.76 3.43
C LEU A 151 -16.73 18.90 4.43
N HIS A 152 -17.85 19.31 5.00
CA HIS A 152 -17.89 20.29 6.08
C HIS A 152 -17.98 19.55 7.41
N MET A 153 -17.02 19.83 8.29
CA MET A 153 -16.98 19.26 9.63
C MET A 153 -17.78 20.14 10.61
N ASP A 154 -18.26 19.52 11.66
CA ASP A 154 -18.97 20.22 12.72
C ASP A 154 -18.05 21.24 13.46
N SER A 155 -16.73 21.09 13.34
CA SER A 155 -15.71 22.04 13.79
C SER A 155 -15.64 23.33 12.97
N GLY A 156 -16.35 23.42 11.83
CA GLY A 156 -16.25 24.52 10.86
C GLY A 156 -15.12 24.37 9.83
N GLU A 157 -14.31 23.35 9.93
CA GLU A 157 -13.26 23.03 8.96
C GLU A 157 -13.86 22.34 7.73
N SER A 158 -13.23 22.51 6.57
CA SER A 158 -13.59 21.83 5.34
C SER A 158 -12.42 20.99 4.85
N THR A 159 -12.69 19.78 4.40
CA THR A 159 -11.72 18.89 3.77
C THR A 159 -12.26 18.36 2.45
N VAL A 160 -11.36 18.07 1.51
CA VAL A 160 -11.73 17.42 0.25
C VAL A 160 -11.30 15.96 0.33
N ALA A 161 -12.23 15.06 0.05
CA ALA A 161 -12.00 13.63 0.06
C ALA A 161 -12.48 12.99 -1.24
N GLY A 162 -11.81 11.92 -1.70
CA GLY A 162 -12.22 11.21 -2.90
C GLY A 162 -11.07 10.56 -3.67
N VAL A 163 -11.45 9.78 -4.65
CA VAL A 163 -10.56 8.92 -5.46
C VAL A 163 -9.52 9.71 -6.24
N ASN A 164 -9.83 10.93 -6.69
CA ASN A 164 -8.88 11.77 -7.44
C ASN A 164 -7.53 11.94 -6.71
N GLY A 165 -7.55 12.20 -5.40
CA GLY A 165 -6.32 12.32 -4.60
C GLY A 165 -5.71 10.98 -4.17
N MET A 166 -6.41 9.85 -4.38
CA MET A 166 -5.95 8.52 -3.99
C MET A 166 -5.32 7.74 -5.14
N ARG A 167 -5.81 7.92 -6.37
CA ARG A 167 -5.40 7.19 -7.58
C ARG A 167 -4.44 8.02 -8.45
N SER A 168 -3.39 8.59 -7.85
CA SER A 168 -2.44 9.49 -8.54
C SER A 168 -1.65 8.82 -9.67
N TRP A 169 -1.59 7.48 -9.70
CA TRP A 169 -0.92 6.72 -10.76
C TRP A 169 -1.81 6.41 -11.97
N TRP A 170 -3.12 6.63 -11.86
CA TRP A 170 -4.01 6.46 -13.00
C TRP A 170 -3.72 7.50 -14.08
N LYS A 171 -3.66 7.04 -15.30
CA LYS A 171 -3.62 7.94 -16.45
C LYS A 171 -5.05 8.21 -16.88
N LEU A 172 -5.48 9.44 -16.77
CA LEU A 172 -6.82 9.88 -17.17
C LEU A 172 -6.74 10.71 -18.43
N ASP A 173 -7.39 10.27 -19.47
CA ASP A 173 -7.72 11.09 -20.66
C ASP A 173 -9.10 11.71 -20.46
N GLY A 174 -9.20 13.04 -20.49
CA GLY A 174 -10.42 13.77 -20.16
C GLY A 174 -10.43 14.42 -18.79
N SER A 175 -11.54 14.35 -18.07
CA SER A 175 -11.72 14.98 -16.76
C SER A 175 -12.42 14.08 -15.77
N TRP A 176 -12.10 14.27 -14.47
CA TRP A 176 -12.81 13.60 -13.39
C TRP A 176 -14.29 14.01 -13.34
N PRO A 177 -15.21 13.08 -13.07
CA PRO A 177 -16.60 13.40 -12.85
C PRO A 177 -16.81 14.33 -11.65
N LYS A 178 -17.87 15.11 -11.67
CA LYS A 178 -18.32 15.88 -10.51
C LYS A 178 -19.24 15.03 -9.65
N ASP A 179 -19.07 15.11 -8.32
CA ASP A 179 -19.77 14.24 -7.35
C ASP A 179 -21.31 14.37 -7.35
N ASP A 180 -21.84 15.45 -7.87
CA ASP A 180 -23.28 15.76 -7.96
C ASP A 180 -23.83 15.71 -9.39
N SER A 181 -23.20 14.98 -10.29
CA SER A 181 -23.58 14.93 -11.71
C SER A 181 -23.72 13.49 -12.23
N GLU A 182 -24.48 13.31 -13.29
CA GLU A 182 -24.64 12.05 -14.03
C GLU A 182 -23.47 11.86 -15.01
N GLN A 183 -22.26 11.81 -14.47
CA GLN A 183 -21.02 11.64 -15.21
C GLN A 183 -20.32 10.36 -14.77
N ALA A 184 -19.47 9.82 -15.64
CA ALA A 184 -18.68 8.64 -15.32
C ALA A 184 -17.33 8.66 -16.04
N ILE A 185 -16.35 7.94 -15.51
CA ILE A 185 -15.15 7.56 -16.21
C ILE A 185 -15.16 6.05 -16.47
N VAL A 186 -14.58 5.65 -17.58
CA VAL A 186 -14.59 4.27 -18.06
C VAL A 186 -13.15 3.77 -18.19
N GLY A 187 -12.89 2.54 -17.77
CA GLY A 187 -11.57 1.92 -17.92
C GLY A 187 -11.22 1.69 -19.40
N ALA A 188 -9.95 1.84 -19.73
CA ALA A 188 -9.44 1.80 -21.11
C ALA A 188 -9.79 0.49 -21.82
N THR A 189 -9.73 -0.65 -21.10
CA THR A 189 -10.08 -1.95 -21.65
C THR A 189 -11.58 -2.05 -22.01
N LEU A 190 -12.46 -1.57 -21.13
CA LEU A 190 -13.90 -1.56 -21.39
C LEU A 190 -14.25 -0.57 -22.50
N ALA A 191 -13.65 0.61 -22.50
CA ALA A 191 -13.84 1.62 -23.56
C ALA A 191 -13.47 1.07 -24.93
N SER A 192 -12.33 0.38 -25.03
CA SER A 192 -11.89 -0.26 -26.28
C SER A 192 -12.82 -1.38 -26.73
N LYS A 193 -13.32 -2.20 -25.82
CA LYS A 193 -14.27 -3.31 -26.14
C LYS A 193 -15.60 -2.81 -26.68
N LEU A 194 -16.09 -1.69 -26.13
CA LEU A 194 -17.40 -1.12 -26.49
C LEU A 194 -17.32 -0.01 -27.54
N GLY A 195 -16.10 0.41 -27.93
CA GLY A 195 -15.89 1.52 -28.84
C GLY A 195 -16.37 2.87 -28.28
N LEU A 196 -16.16 3.11 -26.97
CA LEU A 196 -16.61 4.30 -26.27
C LEU A 196 -15.59 5.44 -26.38
N HIS A 197 -16.11 6.65 -26.47
CA HIS A 197 -15.32 7.88 -26.52
C HIS A 197 -15.81 8.87 -25.45
N ILE A 198 -14.95 9.82 -25.11
CA ILE A 198 -15.31 10.92 -24.23
C ILE A 198 -16.46 11.73 -24.85
N GLY A 199 -17.49 11.99 -24.06
CA GLY A 199 -18.72 12.65 -24.50
C GLY A 199 -19.86 11.70 -24.85
N ASP A 200 -19.60 10.40 -24.99
CA ASP A 200 -20.66 9.42 -25.24
C ASP A 200 -21.56 9.27 -24.01
N THR A 201 -22.82 8.90 -24.25
CA THR A 201 -23.78 8.58 -23.18
C THR A 201 -23.97 7.09 -23.06
N LEU A 202 -23.78 6.59 -21.86
CA LEU A 202 -23.96 5.19 -21.50
C LEU A 202 -25.25 5.03 -20.68
N THR A 203 -26.05 4.04 -21.03
CA THR A 203 -27.22 3.64 -20.25
C THR A 203 -26.87 2.41 -19.44
N LEU A 204 -27.04 2.50 -18.14
CA LEU A 204 -26.78 1.44 -17.18
C LEU A 204 -28.12 0.91 -16.68
N ASP A 205 -28.30 -0.41 -16.77
CA ASP A 205 -29.51 -1.12 -16.33
C ASP A 205 -29.13 -2.12 -15.23
N LYS A 206 -29.80 -2.05 -14.08
CA LYS A 206 -29.68 -3.04 -12.99
C LYS A 206 -31.05 -3.57 -12.62
N THR A 207 -31.19 -4.88 -12.59
CA THR A 207 -32.38 -5.53 -12.06
C THR A 207 -32.23 -5.65 -10.54
N ILE A 208 -33.22 -5.18 -9.80
CA ILE A 208 -33.29 -5.28 -8.33
C ILE A 208 -34.48 -6.14 -7.93
N SER A 209 -34.31 -6.96 -6.91
CA SER A 209 -35.41 -7.70 -6.29
C SER A 209 -36.15 -6.75 -5.36
N THR A 210 -37.46 -6.60 -5.57
CA THR A 210 -38.29 -5.84 -4.64
C THR A 210 -38.93 -6.80 -3.65
N ASP A 211 -38.87 -6.51 -2.35
CA ASP A 211 -39.45 -7.30 -1.24
C ASP A 211 -41.01 -7.36 -1.26
N SER A 212 -41.63 -7.13 -2.39
CA SER A 212 -43.06 -7.37 -2.51
C SER A 212 -43.34 -8.88 -2.65
N SER A 213 -44.21 -9.39 -1.81
CA SER A 213 -44.67 -10.78 -1.70
C SER A 213 -45.09 -11.46 -3.01
N ALA A 214 -44.85 -10.84 -4.13
CA ALA A 214 -45.15 -11.29 -5.49
C ALA A 214 -43.94 -11.50 -6.39
N GLY A 215 -42.68 -11.45 -5.86
CA GLY A 215 -41.47 -11.68 -6.66
C GLY A 215 -41.29 -10.62 -7.77
N GLY A 216 -41.62 -9.38 -7.51
CA GLY A 216 -41.48 -8.28 -8.47
C GLY A 216 -39.98 -7.99 -8.70
N ARG A 217 -39.55 -8.10 -9.96
CA ARG A 217 -38.23 -7.59 -10.41
C ARG A 217 -38.46 -6.20 -10.99
N GLU A 218 -37.85 -5.22 -10.39
CA GLU A 218 -37.83 -3.85 -10.91
C GLU A 218 -36.47 -3.62 -11.61
N ARG A 219 -36.50 -2.89 -12.73
CA ARG A 219 -35.31 -2.56 -13.48
C ARG A 219 -35.05 -1.07 -13.33
N ASN A 220 -33.97 -0.76 -12.58
CA ASN A 220 -33.47 0.60 -12.49
C ASN A 220 -32.59 0.92 -13.67
N ARG A 221 -32.73 2.15 -14.16
CA ARG A 221 -31.99 2.65 -15.31
C ARG A 221 -31.47 4.05 -15.02
N VAL A 222 -30.17 4.23 -15.27
CA VAL A 222 -29.50 5.54 -15.17
C VAL A 222 -28.71 5.80 -16.45
N LYS A 223 -28.67 7.06 -16.89
CA LYS A 223 -27.84 7.49 -18.01
C LYS A 223 -26.68 8.30 -17.48
N VAL A 224 -25.45 7.98 -17.91
CA VAL A 224 -24.24 8.70 -17.54
C VAL A 224 -23.49 9.16 -18.77
N THR A 225 -22.89 10.34 -18.70
CA THR A 225 -22.03 10.87 -19.76
C THR A 225 -20.58 10.56 -19.42
N ILE A 226 -19.84 10.01 -20.37
CA ILE A 226 -18.42 9.68 -20.20
C ILE A 226 -17.61 10.96 -20.26
N THR A 227 -16.94 11.34 -19.15
CA THR A 227 -16.08 12.52 -19.06
C THR A 227 -14.61 12.20 -19.18
N GLY A 228 -14.23 10.94 -19.04
CA GLY A 228 -12.85 10.51 -19.18
C GLY A 228 -12.71 9.00 -19.33
N ILE A 229 -11.56 8.60 -19.88
CA ILE A 229 -11.12 7.21 -19.98
C ILE A 229 -9.86 7.08 -19.13
N TYR A 230 -9.86 6.14 -18.17
CA TYR A 230 -8.71 5.92 -17.28
C TYR A 230 -7.99 4.63 -17.60
N GLU A 231 -6.68 4.61 -17.36
CA GLU A 231 -5.80 3.45 -17.42
C GLU A 231 -5.17 3.27 -16.04
N SER A 232 -5.57 2.21 -15.32
CA SER A 232 -5.04 1.84 -13.99
C SER A 232 -3.84 0.91 -14.08
N GLY A 233 -3.79 0.10 -15.14
CA GLY A 233 -2.78 -0.93 -15.35
C GLY A 233 -3.11 -2.27 -14.67
N ASP A 234 -4.34 -2.44 -14.18
CA ASP A 234 -4.82 -3.63 -13.50
C ASP A 234 -6.24 -4.04 -13.96
N SER A 235 -6.94 -4.84 -13.15
CA SER A 235 -8.31 -5.32 -13.45
C SER A 235 -9.36 -4.22 -13.50
N ASP A 236 -9.11 -3.08 -12.84
CA ASP A 236 -10.04 -1.95 -12.77
C ASP A 236 -10.29 -1.32 -14.15
N ASP A 237 -9.38 -1.53 -15.11
CA ASP A 237 -9.54 -1.08 -16.51
C ASP A 237 -10.77 -1.67 -17.23
N ASN A 238 -11.46 -2.65 -16.62
CA ASN A 238 -12.73 -3.19 -17.13
C ASN A 238 -13.97 -2.58 -16.46
N GLY A 239 -13.81 -1.62 -15.55
CA GLY A 239 -14.86 -1.04 -14.72
C GLY A 239 -15.33 0.35 -15.18
N ILE A 240 -16.37 0.80 -14.51
CA ILE A 240 -16.91 2.16 -14.61
C ILE A 240 -16.90 2.78 -13.24
N TYR A 241 -16.33 3.98 -13.11
CA TYR A 241 -16.41 4.78 -11.88
C TYR A 241 -17.36 5.95 -12.07
N MET A 242 -18.28 6.11 -11.11
CA MET A 242 -19.29 7.16 -11.13
C MET A 242 -19.53 7.72 -9.72
N PRO A 243 -20.19 8.88 -9.56
CA PRO A 243 -20.56 9.41 -8.25
C PRO A 243 -21.39 8.41 -7.42
N SER A 244 -21.12 8.34 -6.13
CA SER A 244 -21.79 7.41 -5.20
C SER A 244 -23.31 7.51 -5.27
N ILE A 245 -23.85 8.73 -5.33
CA ILE A 245 -25.28 8.96 -5.40
C ILE A 245 -25.94 8.35 -6.65
N VAL A 246 -25.23 8.34 -7.78
CA VAL A 246 -25.72 7.74 -9.04
C VAL A 246 -25.73 6.21 -8.94
N ALA A 247 -24.66 5.63 -8.38
CA ALA A 247 -24.58 4.19 -8.15
C ALA A 247 -25.61 3.70 -7.12
N GLN A 248 -25.80 4.44 -6.03
CA GLN A 248 -26.81 4.19 -5.01
C GLN A 248 -28.22 4.22 -5.59
N THR A 249 -28.52 5.19 -6.47
CA THR A 249 -29.80 5.28 -7.17
C THR A 249 -30.00 4.09 -8.10
N LEU A 250 -28.96 3.68 -8.84
CA LEU A 250 -29.03 2.52 -9.73
C LEU A 250 -29.27 1.21 -8.96
N ALA A 251 -28.62 1.07 -7.79
CA ALA A 251 -28.76 -0.10 -6.95
C ALA A 251 -29.96 -0.08 -6.00
N ASN A 252 -30.64 1.07 -5.86
CA ASN A 252 -31.69 1.32 -4.85
C ASN A 252 -31.18 1.10 -3.40
N LEU A 253 -29.96 1.54 -3.14
CA LEU A 253 -29.28 1.44 -1.85
C LEU A 253 -28.86 2.84 -1.37
N PRO A 254 -29.80 3.67 -0.88
CA PRO A 254 -29.48 5.02 -0.44
C PRO A 254 -28.55 4.99 0.78
N ASP A 255 -27.59 5.93 0.82
CA ASP A 255 -26.62 6.10 1.91
C ASP A 255 -25.83 4.81 2.27
N SER A 256 -25.61 3.93 1.29
CA SER A 256 -24.96 2.62 1.50
C SER A 256 -23.66 2.53 0.73
N VAL A 257 -22.63 1.98 1.37
CA VAL A 257 -21.31 1.70 0.76
C VAL A 257 -20.76 0.37 1.29
N ASP A 258 -20.03 -0.37 0.45
CA ASP A 258 -19.44 -1.66 0.81
C ASP A 258 -18.18 -1.48 1.65
N LYS A 259 -17.39 -0.46 1.31
CA LYS A 259 -16.11 -0.19 1.96
C LYS A 259 -15.77 1.29 1.91
N ILE A 260 -14.88 1.67 2.80
CA ILE A 260 -14.24 3.00 2.74
C ILE A 260 -12.74 2.76 2.65
N GLU A 261 -12.14 3.23 1.58
CA GLU A 261 -10.69 3.23 1.43
C GLU A 261 -10.11 4.45 2.11
N VAL A 262 -9.08 4.26 2.92
CA VAL A 262 -8.43 5.32 3.68
C VAL A 262 -6.94 5.34 3.36
N LYS A 263 -6.43 6.53 3.05
CA LYS A 263 -5.02 6.82 2.86
C LYS A 263 -4.52 7.64 4.03
N ALA A 264 -3.67 7.02 4.85
CA ALA A 264 -3.11 7.64 6.04
C ALA A 264 -1.58 7.65 6.01
N LEU A 265 -0.98 8.71 6.57
CA LEU A 265 0.45 8.74 6.86
C LEU A 265 0.69 7.94 8.13
N THR A 266 1.39 6.83 8.02
CA THR A 266 1.57 5.87 9.11
C THR A 266 3.05 5.66 9.44
N THR A 267 3.31 5.32 10.70
CA THR A 267 4.60 4.84 11.15
C THR A 267 4.73 3.35 10.85
N PRO A 268 5.89 2.84 10.40
CA PRO A 268 6.09 1.41 10.15
C PRO A 268 5.79 0.57 11.39
N ASP A 269 5.17 -0.61 11.17
CA ASP A 269 4.81 -1.54 12.23
C ASP A 269 6.06 -2.11 12.93
N ASN A 270 6.04 -2.03 14.26
CA ASN A 270 7.00 -2.69 15.14
C ASN A 270 6.34 -3.88 15.86
N ASP A 271 7.05 -4.51 16.81
CA ASP A 271 6.54 -5.63 17.59
C ASP A 271 5.29 -5.26 18.41
N LEU A 272 5.24 -4.04 18.94
CA LEU A 272 4.10 -3.52 19.69
C LEU A 272 2.87 -3.37 18.79
N ALA A 273 3.04 -2.76 17.60
CA ALA A 273 1.96 -2.63 16.63
C ALA A 273 1.43 -4.00 16.17
N ARG A 274 2.32 -4.98 15.93
CA ARG A 274 1.93 -6.36 15.58
C ARG A 274 1.22 -7.09 16.70
N LYS A 275 1.62 -6.87 17.96
CA LYS A 275 0.93 -7.41 19.15
C LYS A 275 -0.47 -6.82 19.28
N ALA A 276 -0.60 -5.50 19.14
CA ALA A 276 -1.85 -4.78 19.18
C ALA A 276 -2.82 -5.18 18.05
N ALA A 277 -2.33 -5.34 16.82
CA ALA A 277 -3.13 -5.75 15.66
C ALA A 277 -3.75 -7.16 15.83
N LYS A 278 -3.13 -8.03 16.65
CA LYS A 278 -3.69 -9.35 16.98
C LYS A 278 -4.76 -9.26 18.07
N ASN A 279 -4.49 -8.52 19.13
CA ASN A 279 -5.41 -8.33 20.25
C ASN A 279 -5.01 -7.08 21.05
N PRO A 280 -5.69 -5.94 20.86
CA PRO A 280 -5.40 -4.71 21.61
C PRO A 280 -5.57 -4.88 23.12
N ASN A 281 -6.49 -5.76 23.55
CA ASN A 281 -6.76 -6.00 24.97
C ASN A 281 -5.65 -6.81 25.69
N ALA A 282 -4.70 -7.36 24.94
CA ALA A 282 -3.54 -8.07 25.52
C ALA A 282 -2.36 -7.14 25.84
N LEU A 283 -2.49 -5.84 25.59
CA LEU A 283 -1.48 -4.83 25.92
C LEU A 283 -1.56 -4.45 27.40
N THR A 284 -0.40 -4.14 27.98
CA THR A 284 -0.36 -3.43 29.28
C THR A 284 -0.83 -1.98 29.09
N GLN A 285 -1.13 -1.29 30.18
CA GLN A 285 -1.59 0.11 30.12
C GLN A 285 -0.56 1.01 29.39
N ASP A 286 0.71 0.89 29.73
CA ASP A 286 1.79 1.68 29.11
C ASP A 286 2.00 1.34 27.62
N GLU A 287 1.87 0.05 27.28
CA GLU A 287 1.92 -0.40 25.88
C GLU A 287 0.73 0.13 25.08
N TRP A 288 -0.46 0.12 25.67
CA TRP A 288 -1.68 0.61 25.05
C TRP A 288 -1.61 2.11 24.78
N GLU A 289 -1.19 2.91 25.77
CA GLU A 289 -0.99 4.36 25.60
C GLU A 289 0.04 4.67 24.51
N THR A 290 1.17 3.97 24.52
CA THR A 290 2.22 4.14 23.50
C THR A 290 1.70 3.80 22.11
N TRP A 291 0.98 2.69 21.97
CA TRP A 291 0.43 2.26 20.70
C TRP A 291 -0.67 3.21 20.20
N TYR A 292 -1.63 3.58 21.06
CA TYR A 292 -2.75 4.44 20.70
C TYR A 292 -2.27 5.85 20.27
N CYS A 293 -1.25 6.36 20.95
CA CYS A 293 -0.62 7.65 20.66
C CYS A 293 0.49 7.59 19.61
N THR A 294 0.63 6.47 18.87
CA THR A 294 1.55 6.35 17.73
C THR A 294 0.73 6.08 16.46
N ALA A 295 1.06 6.76 15.36
CA ALA A 295 0.34 6.66 14.10
C ALA A 295 0.59 5.34 13.36
N TYR A 296 0.42 4.20 14.05
CA TYR A 296 0.45 2.91 13.39
C TYR A 296 -0.82 2.67 12.56
N PRO A 297 -0.76 1.91 11.46
CA PRO A 297 -1.96 1.53 10.71
C PRO A 297 -3.01 0.85 11.60
N SER A 298 -2.59 0.00 12.53
CA SER A 298 -3.48 -0.69 13.47
C SER A 298 -4.12 0.25 14.50
N SER A 299 -3.41 1.27 14.97
CA SER A 299 -3.95 2.28 15.89
C SER A 299 -4.99 3.17 15.20
N ILE A 300 -4.70 3.61 13.97
CA ILE A 300 -5.63 4.42 13.17
C ILE A 300 -6.88 3.59 12.82
N ALA A 301 -6.69 2.33 12.42
CA ALA A 301 -7.81 1.41 12.13
C ALA A 301 -8.72 1.24 13.35
N TYR A 302 -8.16 0.99 14.52
CA TYR A 302 -8.91 0.87 15.77
C TYR A 302 -9.74 2.13 16.09
N GLN A 303 -9.15 3.33 15.94
CA GLN A 303 -9.86 4.59 16.16
C GLN A 303 -10.96 4.86 15.13
N ILE A 304 -10.81 4.37 13.89
CA ILE A 304 -11.88 4.42 12.88
C ILE A 304 -13.05 3.53 13.30
N GLU A 305 -12.78 2.33 13.83
CA GLU A 305 -13.81 1.42 14.34
C GLU A 305 -14.59 2.02 15.52
N GLU A 306 -13.94 2.83 16.36
CA GLU A 306 -14.61 3.51 17.49
C GLU A 306 -15.64 4.54 17.02
N VAL A 307 -15.44 5.19 15.88
CA VAL A 307 -16.30 6.29 15.39
C VAL A 307 -17.33 5.84 14.35
N ILE A 308 -17.10 4.71 13.66
CA ILE A 308 -18.03 4.16 12.66
C ILE A 308 -18.69 2.89 13.21
N PRO A 309 -19.95 2.95 13.63
CA PRO A 309 -20.64 1.80 14.19
C PRO A 309 -20.77 0.63 13.20
N GLY A 310 -20.45 -0.57 13.63
CA GLY A 310 -20.57 -1.76 12.77
C GLY A 310 -19.47 -1.94 11.74
N ALA A 311 -18.45 -1.08 11.74
CA ALA A 311 -17.29 -1.20 10.88
C ALA A 311 -16.17 -2.06 11.50
N VAL A 312 -15.37 -2.64 10.62
CA VAL A 312 -14.04 -3.21 10.93
C VAL A 312 -13.04 -2.61 9.96
N ALA A 313 -11.98 -2.03 10.50
CA ALA A 313 -10.91 -1.43 9.70
C ALA A 313 -9.70 -2.37 9.66
N LYS A 314 -9.28 -2.73 8.45
CA LYS A 314 -8.17 -3.64 8.23
C LYS A 314 -7.05 -2.93 7.46
N GLN A 315 -5.83 -3.19 7.87
CA GLN A 315 -4.67 -2.79 7.09
C GLN A 315 -4.63 -3.57 5.78
N VAL A 316 -4.41 -2.89 4.67
CA VAL A 316 -4.26 -3.53 3.35
C VAL A 316 -2.93 -4.26 3.30
N ARG A 317 -2.97 -5.57 3.55
CA ARG A 317 -1.78 -6.43 3.61
C ARG A 317 -1.07 -6.58 2.26
N GLN A 318 -1.74 -6.36 1.14
CA GLN A 318 -1.13 -6.52 -0.18
C GLN A 318 0.06 -5.59 -0.39
N VAL A 319 -0.05 -4.33 0.04
CA VAL A 319 1.07 -3.38 -0.02
C VAL A 319 2.13 -3.76 1.02
N ALA A 320 1.72 -4.13 2.24
CA ALA A 320 2.63 -4.52 3.31
C ALA A 320 3.34 -5.87 3.06
N ALA A 321 2.68 -6.85 2.44
CA ALA A 321 3.28 -8.15 2.15
C ALA A 321 4.27 -8.08 0.99
N LEU A 322 3.97 -7.34 -0.08
CA LEU A 322 4.91 -7.06 -1.16
C LEU A 322 6.12 -6.24 -0.68
N GLN A 323 5.89 -5.26 0.20
CA GLN A 323 6.96 -4.49 0.86
C GLN A 323 7.85 -5.39 1.70
N GLY A 324 7.28 -6.22 2.56
CA GLY A 324 8.04 -7.11 3.46
C GLY A 324 8.89 -8.13 2.70
N ASP A 325 8.37 -8.70 1.63
CA ASP A 325 9.06 -9.74 0.85
C ASP A 325 10.19 -9.16 -0.02
N VAL A 326 9.95 -7.99 -0.65
CA VAL A 326 10.97 -7.27 -1.43
C VAL A 326 12.05 -6.71 -0.50
N LEU A 327 11.68 -6.09 0.62
CA LEU A 327 12.62 -5.58 1.61
C LEU A 327 13.48 -6.70 2.21
N ASN A 328 12.88 -7.82 2.62
CA ASN A 328 13.61 -8.96 3.18
C ASN A 328 14.55 -9.59 2.16
N LYS A 329 14.14 -9.75 0.90
CA LYS A 329 15.00 -10.26 -0.17
C LYS A 329 16.15 -9.30 -0.48
N THR A 330 15.86 -7.99 -0.57
CA THR A 330 16.87 -6.96 -0.80
C THR A 330 17.87 -6.89 0.36
N GLN A 331 17.39 -6.92 1.60
CA GLN A 331 18.21 -6.95 2.79
C GLN A 331 19.09 -8.21 2.86
N ALA A 332 18.55 -9.38 2.52
CA ALA A 332 19.33 -10.63 2.47
C ALA A 332 20.45 -10.56 1.44
N VAL A 333 20.20 -10.03 0.24
CA VAL A 333 21.21 -9.84 -0.80
C VAL A 333 22.29 -8.86 -0.35
N MET A 334 21.92 -7.76 0.28
CA MET A 334 22.89 -6.77 0.76
C MET A 334 23.74 -7.29 1.93
N VAL A 335 23.17 -8.04 2.86
CA VAL A 335 23.91 -8.72 3.94
C VAL A 335 24.89 -9.73 3.36
N LEU A 336 24.48 -10.50 2.34
CA LEU A 336 25.35 -11.43 1.64
C LEU A 336 26.53 -10.71 0.96
N MET A 337 26.25 -9.61 0.24
CA MET A 337 27.30 -8.80 -0.40
C MET A 337 28.26 -8.18 0.61
N THR A 338 27.74 -7.73 1.76
CA THR A 338 28.59 -7.20 2.85
C THR A 338 29.50 -8.28 3.43
N ALA A 339 28.97 -9.47 3.67
CA ALA A 339 29.74 -10.62 4.14
C ALA A 339 30.85 -11.01 3.15
N LEU A 340 30.53 -11.09 1.84
CA LEU A 340 31.51 -11.37 0.78
C LEU A 340 32.59 -10.29 0.69
N SER A 341 32.24 -9.02 0.84
CA SER A 341 33.20 -7.90 0.87
C SER A 341 34.16 -8.00 2.05
N LEU A 342 33.68 -8.36 3.25
CA LEU A 342 34.51 -8.57 4.43
C LEU A 342 35.45 -9.76 4.25
N ILE A 343 34.99 -10.87 3.69
CA ILE A 343 35.82 -12.03 3.39
C ILE A 343 36.92 -11.66 2.37
N ALA A 344 36.59 -10.96 1.30
CA ALA A 344 37.51 -10.50 0.30
C ALA A 344 38.59 -9.59 0.89
N ALA A 345 38.21 -8.68 1.79
CA ALA A 345 39.13 -7.82 2.52
C ALA A 345 40.04 -8.62 3.44
N ALA A 346 39.56 -9.61 4.16
CA ALA A 346 40.37 -10.48 5.01
C ALA A 346 41.41 -11.26 4.19
N ILE A 347 40.99 -11.79 3.04
CA ILE A 347 41.91 -12.49 2.11
C ILE A 347 42.96 -11.53 1.56
N ALA A 348 42.62 -10.32 1.18
CA ALA A 348 43.55 -9.31 0.70
C ALA A 348 44.60 -8.94 1.76
N VAL A 349 44.17 -8.74 3.01
CA VAL A 349 45.06 -8.48 4.15
C VAL A 349 45.95 -9.68 4.42
N ALA A 350 45.44 -10.90 4.40
CA ALA A 350 46.18 -12.12 4.60
C ALA A 350 47.27 -12.29 3.52
N ASN A 351 46.96 -12.06 2.24
CA ASN A 351 47.93 -12.12 1.14
C ASN A 351 49.01 -11.04 1.27
N LEU A 352 48.66 -9.82 1.68
CA LEU A 352 49.65 -8.77 1.95
C LEU A 352 50.57 -9.12 3.13
N MET A 353 50.02 -9.73 4.19
CA MET A 353 50.82 -10.23 5.33
C MET A 353 51.73 -11.36 4.93
N ALA A 354 51.24 -12.36 4.18
CA ALA A 354 52.00 -13.49 3.69
C ALA A 354 53.18 -13.04 2.80
N ALA A 355 52.96 -12.12 1.86
CA ALA A 355 54.00 -11.52 1.04
C ALA A 355 55.03 -10.75 1.90
N SER A 356 54.58 -10.07 2.98
CA SER A 356 55.45 -9.38 3.92
C SER A 356 56.36 -10.32 4.69
N ILE A 357 55.86 -11.47 5.10
CA ILE A 357 56.63 -12.51 5.81
C ILE A 357 57.60 -13.17 4.85
N GLY A 358 57.19 -13.47 3.62
CA GLY A 358 58.05 -14.09 2.60
C GLY A 358 59.27 -13.26 2.27
N GLU A 359 59.18 -11.93 2.17
CA GLU A 359 60.31 -11.04 1.92
C GLU A 359 61.27 -10.95 3.11
N ARG A 360 60.80 -11.25 4.33
CA ARG A 360 61.65 -11.32 5.53
C ARG A 360 62.06 -12.73 5.90
N GLY A 361 61.88 -13.70 5.03
CA GLY A 361 62.17 -15.10 5.26
C GLY A 361 63.64 -15.33 5.65
N ALA A 362 64.56 -14.60 5.03
CA ALA A 362 66.02 -14.69 5.37
C ALA A 362 66.32 -14.14 6.78
N GLU A 363 65.65 -13.05 7.22
CA GLU A 363 65.82 -12.50 8.57
C GLU A 363 65.20 -13.42 9.64
N LEU A 364 64.03 -14.02 9.32
CA LEU A 364 63.39 -15.00 10.19
C LEU A 364 64.13 -16.32 10.28
N ALA A 365 64.75 -16.77 9.18
CA ALA A 365 65.62 -17.95 9.17
C ALA A 365 66.86 -17.75 10.04
N LEU A 366 67.46 -16.56 10.01
CA LEU A 366 68.63 -16.21 10.86
C LEU A 366 68.21 -16.18 12.34
N LEU A 367 67.04 -15.60 12.69
CA LEU A 367 66.49 -15.59 14.06
C LEU A 367 66.27 -17.03 14.56
N LYS A 368 65.68 -17.88 13.71
CA LYS A 368 65.48 -19.31 14.04
C LYS A 368 66.79 -20.09 14.20
N ALA A 369 67.85 -19.77 13.44
CA ALA A 369 69.15 -20.37 13.56
C ALA A 369 69.88 -20.00 14.86
N ILE A 370 69.55 -18.85 15.47
CA ILE A 370 70.10 -18.38 16.75
C ILE A 370 69.20 -18.85 17.94
N GLY A 371 68.15 -19.67 17.70
CA GLY A 371 67.35 -20.30 18.75
C GLY A 371 66.11 -19.55 19.18
N ALA A 372 65.59 -18.60 18.39
CA ALA A 372 64.31 -18.01 18.61
C ALA A 372 63.21 -19.01 18.24
N THR A 373 62.32 -19.35 19.19
CA THR A 373 61.11 -20.20 19.03
C THR A 373 59.91 -19.42 18.51
#